data_421cc829c6e6c8b15f143dc69585364b
#
_entry.id   421cc829c6e6c8b15f143dc69585364b
#
_cell.length_a   1.000
_cell.length_b   1.000
_cell.length_c   1.000
_cell.angle_alpha   90.00
_cell.angle_beta   90.00
_cell.angle_gamma   90.00
#
_symmetry.space_group_name_H-M   'P 1'
#
loop_
_entity.id
_entity.type
_entity.pdbx_description
1 polymer ?
#
loop_
_entity_poly.entity_id
_entity_poly.type
_entity_poly.pdbx_seq_one_letter_code
_entity_poly.pdbx_strand_id
1 'polypeptide(L)'
;MRNNTLKIYDMLSRGGFIAADSLDSTTRHLFDDIEENYEDYADYYREIGLRLEAGNGYYFFSRINEGKQIIEQKLDSFSKWLDYLDFLKCYDQTFTAGFQFRKSHIIEQISVDLELKEKAGRLFKKYDSSSNQDIVTKLIQEMMTIGFAECINETDETYKVTSAFRYAEELVNMIQIANEDEIPE
;
A
#
# COMPACT_ATOMS: atom_id res chain seq x y z
N MET A 1 -9.67 22.56 15.10
CA MET A 1 -10.46 23.20 14.02
C MET A 1 -10.08 22.56 12.69
N ARG A 2 -11.03 21.91 12.00
CA ARG A 2 -10.80 21.09 10.80
C ARG A 2 -10.57 21.92 9.55
N ASN A 3 -9.34 22.27 9.24
CA ASN A 3 -9.02 23.12 8.09
C ASN A 3 -8.74 22.33 6.79
N ASN A 4 -8.43 21.03 6.90
CA ASN A 4 -7.97 20.20 5.80
C ASN A 4 -8.96 19.08 5.39
N THR A 5 -10.23 19.15 5.83
CA THR A 5 -11.26 18.11 5.61
C THR A 5 -11.36 17.68 4.14
N LEU A 6 -11.40 18.64 3.19
CA LEU A 6 -11.51 18.32 1.78
C LEU A 6 -10.26 17.62 1.24
N LYS A 7 -9.06 18.11 1.61
CA LYS A 7 -7.80 17.53 1.14
C LYS A 7 -7.61 16.08 1.64
N ILE A 8 -7.92 15.86 2.93
CA ILE A 8 -7.90 14.52 3.54
C ILE A 8 -8.89 13.61 2.83
N TYR A 9 -10.13 14.09 2.61
CA TYR A 9 -11.14 13.34 1.88
C TYR A 9 -10.69 12.97 0.47
N ASP A 10 -10.14 13.91 -0.30
CA ASP A 10 -9.70 13.68 -1.68
C ASP A 10 -8.59 12.62 -1.78
N MET A 11 -7.69 12.57 -0.79
CA MET A 11 -6.63 11.56 -0.75
C MET A 11 -7.17 10.20 -0.32
N LEU A 12 -7.91 10.12 0.78
CA LEU A 12 -8.30 8.85 1.39
C LEU A 12 -9.51 8.19 0.71
N SER A 13 -10.44 8.97 0.12
CA SER A 13 -11.66 8.44 -0.52
C SER A 13 -11.38 7.60 -1.77
N ARG A 14 -10.23 7.76 -2.38
CA ARG A 14 -9.76 7.00 -3.55
C ARG A 14 -9.00 5.73 -3.17
N GLY A 15 -9.01 5.35 -1.90
CA GLY A 15 -8.26 4.21 -1.39
C GLY A 15 -6.78 4.50 -1.14
N GLY A 16 -6.39 5.78 -1.09
CA GLY A 16 -5.04 6.21 -0.74
C GLY A 16 -4.80 6.24 0.77
N PHE A 17 -3.53 6.50 1.13
CA PHE A 17 -3.06 6.62 2.49
C PHE A 17 -2.39 7.97 2.72
N ILE A 18 -2.47 8.47 3.95
CA ILE A 18 -1.70 9.61 4.43
C ILE A 18 -0.65 9.08 5.40
N ALA A 19 0.63 9.13 5.00
CA ALA A 19 1.75 8.57 5.74
C ALA A 19 2.56 9.64 6.47
N ALA A 20 2.95 9.36 7.72
CA ALA A 20 3.75 10.26 8.57
C ALA A 20 5.12 10.58 7.95
N ASP A 21 5.70 9.62 7.24
CA ASP A 21 7.04 9.69 6.66
C ASP A 21 7.05 10.03 5.16
N SER A 22 5.94 10.59 4.63
CA SER A 22 5.86 11.06 3.24
C SER A 22 6.95 12.07 2.92
N LEU A 23 7.49 12.01 1.70
CA LEU A 23 8.43 13.02 1.19
C LEU A 23 7.72 14.35 0.89
N ASP A 24 6.41 14.30 0.57
CA ASP A 24 5.62 15.50 0.37
C ASP A 24 5.25 16.17 1.71
N SER A 25 5.69 17.43 1.86
CA SER A 25 5.42 18.22 3.06
C SER A 25 3.94 18.46 3.31
N THR A 26 3.13 18.53 2.24
CA THR A 26 1.67 18.71 2.38
C THR A 26 1.05 17.47 3.01
N THR A 27 1.43 16.29 2.55
CA THR A 27 0.95 15.02 3.11
C THR A 27 1.34 14.87 4.57
N ARG A 28 2.61 15.20 4.94
CA ARG A 28 3.02 15.19 6.36
C ARG A 28 2.20 16.14 7.21
N HIS A 29 1.96 17.35 6.71
CA HIS A 29 1.13 18.32 7.42
C HIS A 29 -0.32 17.83 7.61
N LEU A 30 -0.88 17.10 6.63
CA LEU A 30 -2.20 16.46 6.79
C LEU A 30 -2.17 15.35 7.84
N PHE A 31 -1.08 14.57 7.90
CA PHE A 31 -0.90 13.56 8.94
C PHE A 31 -0.89 14.19 10.33
N ASP A 32 -0.07 15.22 10.54
CA ASP A 32 0.04 15.94 11.81
C ASP A 32 -1.29 16.56 12.23
N ASP A 33 -2.03 17.18 11.29
CA ASP A 33 -3.34 17.77 11.55
C ASP A 33 -4.39 16.72 11.94
N ILE A 34 -4.36 15.53 11.31
CA ILE A 34 -5.22 14.41 11.72
C ILE A 34 -4.85 13.95 13.14
N GLU A 35 -3.55 13.78 13.43
CA GLU A 35 -3.08 13.31 14.72
C GLU A 35 -3.50 14.25 15.86
N GLU A 36 -3.36 15.56 15.64
CA GLU A 36 -3.76 16.59 16.62
C GLU A 36 -5.29 16.71 16.81
N ASN A 37 -6.09 16.40 15.77
CA ASN A 37 -7.53 16.61 15.75
C ASN A 37 -8.31 15.35 15.40
N TYR A 38 -7.80 14.17 15.75
CA TYR A 38 -8.32 12.87 15.29
C TYR A 38 -9.82 12.69 15.53
N GLU A 39 -10.28 12.92 16.75
CA GLU A 39 -11.70 12.75 17.11
C GLU A 39 -12.62 13.66 16.28
N ASP A 40 -12.21 14.90 16.06
CA ASP A 40 -12.98 15.87 15.26
C ASP A 40 -13.13 15.41 13.79
N TYR A 41 -12.05 14.84 13.21
CA TYR A 41 -12.08 14.28 11.86
C TYR A 41 -12.84 12.97 11.80
N ALA A 42 -12.64 12.07 12.76
CA ALA A 42 -13.31 10.77 12.82
C ALA A 42 -14.83 10.94 12.95
N ASP A 43 -15.30 11.85 13.80
CA ASP A 43 -16.71 12.13 13.95
C ASP A 43 -17.33 12.70 12.67
N TYR A 44 -16.64 13.66 12.04
CA TYR A 44 -17.11 14.25 10.79
C TYR A 44 -17.23 13.20 9.67
N TYR A 45 -16.22 12.36 9.47
CA TYR A 45 -16.26 11.36 8.40
C TYR A 45 -17.27 10.25 8.69
N ARG A 46 -17.52 9.95 9.97
CA ARG A 46 -18.57 9.00 10.38
C ARG A 46 -19.95 9.47 9.95
N GLU A 47 -20.25 10.77 9.99
CA GLU A 47 -21.53 11.34 9.54
C GLU A 47 -21.79 11.08 8.03
N ILE A 48 -20.74 10.95 7.24
CA ILE A 48 -20.82 10.67 5.81
C ILE A 48 -20.55 9.20 5.44
N GLY A 49 -20.59 8.30 6.45
CA GLY A 49 -20.48 6.85 6.26
C GLY A 49 -19.06 6.32 6.07
N LEU A 50 -18.06 7.12 6.41
CA LEU A 50 -16.65 6.73 6.38
C LEU A 50 -16.11 6.58 7.81
N ARG A 51 -15.18 5.66 8.00
CA ARG A 51 -14.41 5.54 9.22
C ARG A 51 -12.97 5.91 8.94
N LEU A 52 -12.45 6.88 9.68
CA LEU A 52 -11.03 7.21 9.67
C LEU A 52 -10.30 6.17 10.53
N GLU A 53 -9.42 5.40 9.90
CA GLU A 53 -8.64 4.34 10.53
C GLU A 53 -7.20 4.80 10.69
N ALA A 54 -6.61 4.45 11.83
CA ALA A 54 -5.21 4.72 12.14
C ALA A 54 -4.40 3.43 12.15
N GLY A 55 -3.28 3.42 11.43
CA GLY A 55 -2.26 2.41 11.53
C GLY A 55 -0.96 2.97 12.14
N ASN A 56 0.10 2.17 12.12
CA ASN A 56 1.40 2.59 12.65
C ASN A 56 2.09 3.57 11.68
N GLY A 57 1.81 4.86 11.84
CA GLY A 57 2.36 5.96 11.03
C GLY A 57 1.60 6.22 9.74
N TYR A 58 0.33 5.86 9.64
CA TYR A 58 -0.52 6.16 8.50
C TYR A 58 -2.01 6.24 8.86
N TYR A 59 -2.80 6.93 8.01
CA TYR A 59 -4.25 6.98 8.07
C TYR A 59 -4.87 6.55 6.74
N PHE A 60 -6.07 5.94 6.82
CA PHE A 60 -6.85 5.53 5.66
C PHE A 60 -8.36 5.53 5.96
N PHE A 61 -9.20 5.39 4.93
CA PHE A 61 -10.63 5.23 5.13
C PHE A 61 -11.09 3.79 4.97
N SER A 62 -11.96 3.33 5.89
CA SER A 62 -12.86 2.22 5.68
C SER A 62 -14.31 2.72 5.57
N ARG A 63 -15.21 1.89 5.05
CA ARG A 63 -16.65 2.21 5.00
C ARG A 63 -17.38 1.51 6.13
N ILE A 64 -18.36 2.20 6.72
CA ILE A 64 -19.13 1.66 7.85
C ILE A 64 -20.06 0.53 7.38
N ASN A 65 -20.62 0.66 6.17
CA ASN A 65 -21.49 -0.36 5.56
C ASN A 65 -20.99 -0.67 4.16
N GLU A 66 -20.56 -1.90 3.93
CA GLU A 66 -20.06 -2.37 2.64
C GLU A 66 -21.02 -3.39 2.01
N GLY A 67 -21.47 -3.11 0.79
CA GLY A 67 -22.21 -4.06 0.00
C GLY A 67 -21.31 -5.21 -0.50
N LYS A 68 -21.91 -6.37 -0.82
CA LYS A 68 -21.22 -7.59 -1.26
C LYS A 68 -20.20 -7.33 -2.39
N GLN A 69 -20.59 -6.53 -3.38
CA GLN A 69 -19.72 -6.18 -4.52
C GLN A 69 -18.44 -5.43 -4.11
N ILE A 70 -18.52 -4.56 -3.09
CA ILE A 70 -17.36 -3.82 -2.57
C ILE A 70 -16.43 -4.77 -1.84
N ILE A 71 -16.98 -5.73 -1.09
CA ILE A 71 -16.19 -6.76 -0.40
C ILE A 71 -15.44 -7.64 -1.41
N GLU A 72 -16.12 -8.07 -2.50
CA GLU A 72 -15.48 -8.83 -3.58
C GLU A 72 -14.31 -8.05 -4.22
N GLN A 73 -14.49 -6.76 -4.54
CA GLN A 73 -13.42 -5.92 -5.08
C GLN A 73 -12.23 -5.75 -4.10
N LYS A 74 -12.52 -5.67 -2.80
CA LYS A 74 -11.47 -5.61 -1.78
C LYS A 74 -10.68 -6.92 -1.68
N LEU A 75 -11.36 -8.06 -1.80
CA LEU A 75 -10.71 -9.37 -1.82
C LEU A 75 -9.79 -9.53 -3.04
N ASP A 76 -10.23 -9.07 -4.21
CA ASP A 76 -9.40 -9.08 -5.43
C ASP A 76 -8.17 -8.18 -5.28
N SER A 77 -8.36 -6.96 -4.78
CA SER A 77 -7.25 -6.04 -4.49
C SER A 77 -6.28 -6.64 -3.47
N PHE A 78 -6.82 -7.27 -2.44
CA PHE A 78 -6.04 -7.93 -1.41
C PHE A 78 -5.21 -9.10 -1.98
N SER A 79 -5.83 -10.00 -2.78
CA SER A 79 -5.10 -11.07 -3.48
C SER A 79 -3.96 -10.55 -4.34
N LYS A 80 -4.16 -9.40 -4.98
CA LYS A 80 -3.12 -8.74 -5.77
C LYS A 80 -1.95 -8.25 -4.90
N TRP A 81 -2.25 -7.63 -3.75
CA TRP A 81 -1.22 -7.17 -2.83
C TRP A 81 -0.46 -8.32 -2.16
N LEU A 82 -1.10 -9.49 -1.93
CA LEU A 82 -0.41 -10.69 -1.50
C LEU A 82 0.66 -11.12 -2.52
N ASP A 83 0.31 -11.19 -3.79
CA ASP A 83 1.25 -11.54 -4.85
C ASP A 83 2.40 -10.53 -4.96
N TYR A 84 2.09 -9.23 -4.86
CA TYR A 84 3.10 -8.18 -4.89
C TYR A 84 4.03 -8.23 -3.68
N LEU A 85 3.48 -8.48 -2.49
CA LEU A 85 4.28 -8.59 -1.28
C LEU A 85 5.21 -9.82 -1.33
N ASP A 86 4.71 -10.97 -1.79
CA ASP A 86 5.51 -12.18 -1.99
C ASP A 86 6.68 -11.93 -2.97
N PHE A 87 6.42 -11.22 -4.06
CA PHE A 87 7.45 -10.82 -5.01
C PHE A 87 8.48 -9.86 -4.40
N LEU A 88 8.02 -8.81 -3.70
CA LEU A 88 8.90 -7.80 -3.08
C LEU A 88 9.75 -8.39 -1.95
N LYS A 89 9.19 -9.28 -1.12
CA LYS A 89 9.93 -9.98 -0.07
C LYS A 89 10.92 -11.01 -0.64
N CYS A 90 10.64 -11.59 -1.80
CA CYS A 90 11.59 -12.43 -2.52
C CYS A 90 12.75 -11.60 -3.10
N TYR A 91 12.46 -10.39 -3.60
CA TYR A 91 13.49 -9.45 -4.04
C TYR A 91 14.42 -9.04 -2.90
N ASP A 92 13.86 -8.67 -1.75
CA ASP A 92 14.60 -8.36 -0.53
C ASP A 92 13.72 -8.61 0.71
N GLN A 93 14.14 -9.51 1.59
CA GLN A 93 13.40 -9.85 2.81
C GLN A 93 13.19 -8.65 3.75
N THR A 94 14.07 -7.65 3.66
CA THR A 94 13.97 -6.40 4.43
C THR A 94 13.09 -5.33 3.77
N PHE A 95 12.41 -5.67 2.67
CA PHE A 95 11.51 -4.74 1.97
C PHE A 95 10.31 -4.40 2.84
N THR A 96 10.35 -3.24 3.48
CA THR A 96 9.34 -2.72 4.41
C THR A 96 9.36 -1.19 4.44
N ALA A 97 8.57 -0.57 5.30
CA ALA A 97 8.57 0.88 5.51
C ALA A 97 9.98 1.45 5.71
N GLY A 98 10.33 2.49 4.99
CA GLY A 98 11.64 3.13 4.98
C GLY A 98 12.65 2.52 4.00
N PHE A 99 12.36 1.36 3.41
CA PHE A 99 13.24 0.74 2.42
C PHE A 99 13.36 1.63 1.17
N GLN A 100 14.57 1.73 0.62
CA GLN A 100 14.82 2.46 -0.62
C GLN A 100 15.28 1.49 -1.70
N PHE A 101 14.75 1.65 -2.91
CA PHE A 101 15.06 0.76 -4.02
C PHE A 101 15.10 1.51 -5.35
N ARG A 102 15.78 0.90 -6.33
CA ARG A 102 15.80 1.38 -7.71
C ARG A 102 15.07 0.39 -8.60
N LYS A 103 14.27 0.91 -9.52
CA LYS A 103 13.55 0.09 -10.50
C LYS A 103 14.51 -0.78 -11.32
N SER A 104 15.63 -0.21 -11.81
CA SER A 104 16.64 -0.94 -12.56
C SER A 104 17.19 -2.14 -11.80
N HIS A 105 17.44 -2.01 -10.49
CA HIS A 105 17.98 -3.08 -9.66
C HIS A 105 17.00 -4.26 -9.53
N ILE A 106 15.70 -4.00 -9.36
CA ILE A 106 14.69 -5.07 -9.37
C ILE A 106 14.71 -5.81 -10.71
N ILE A 107 14.76 -5.09 -11.84
CA ILE A 107 14.79 -5.67 -13.20
C ILE A 107 16.06 -6.52 -13.42
N GLU A 108 17.22 -6.05 -12.95
CA GLU A 108 18.48 -6.78 -12.99
C GLU A 108 18.40 -8.07 -12.18
N GLN A 109 17.86 -8.02 -10.95
CA GLN A 109 17.71 -9.19 -10.08
C GLN A 109 16.76 -10.24 -10.69
N ILE A 110 15.66 -9.84 -11.33
CA ILE A 110 14.78 -10.77 -12.06
C ILE A 110 15.55 -11.55 -13.14
N SER A 111 16.62 -10.97 -13.71
CA SER A 111 17.41 -11.61 -14.76
C SER A 111 18.38 -12.66 -14.24
N VAL A 112 18.82 -12.56 -12.98
CA VAL A 112 19.86 -13.42 -12.39
C VAL A 112 19.33 -14.37 -11.31
N ASP A 113 18.24 -14.03 -10.64
CA ASP A 113 17.61 -14.85 -9.61
C ASP A 113 16.44 -15.67 -10.19
N LEU A 114 16.53 -17.00 -10.06
CA LEU A 114 15.55 -17.92 -10.64
C LEU A 114 14.19 -17.83 -9.93
N GLU A 115 14.17 -17.73 -8.62
CA GLU A 115 12.94 -17.68 -7.83
C GLU A 115 12.20 -16.36 -8.10
N LEU A 116 12.92 -15.23 -8.08
CA LEU A 116 12.37 -13.92 -8.39
C LEU A 116 11.82 -13.86 -9.83
N LYS A 117 12.51 -14.50 -10.77
CA LYS A 117 12.05 -14.62 -12.17
C LYS A 117 10.75 -15.42 -12.29
N GLU A 118 10.62 -16.52 -11.54
CA GLU A 118 9.39 -17.31 -11.52
C GLU A 118 8.22 -16.51 -10.94
N LYS A 119 8.44 -15.80 -9.85
CA LYS A 119 7.44 -14.93 -9.22
C LYS A 119 7.04 -13.78 -10.16
N ALA A 120 8.00 -13.10 -10.78
CA ALA A 120 7.73 -12.10 -11.82
C ALA A 120 6.91 -12.69 -12.98
N GLY A 121 7.21 -13.91 -13.42
CA GLY A 121 6.48 -14.61 -14.47
C GLY A 121 5.02 -14.94 -14.11
N ARG A 122 4.73 -15.20 -12.81
CA ARG A 122 3.35 -15.36 -12.31
C ARG A 122 2.59 -14.03 -12.36
N LEU A 123 3.19 -12.95 -11.87
CA LEU A 123 2.63 -11.60 -11.95
C LEU A 123 2.40 -11.17 -13.40
N PHE A 124 3.36 -11.45 -14.29
CA PHE A 124 3.27 -11.17 -15.70
C PHE A 124 2.03 -11.80 -16.35
N LYS A 125 1.76 -13.08 -16.06
CA LYS A 125 0.61 -13.80 -16.59
C LYS A 125 -0.71 -13.33 -15.98
N LYS A 126 -0.73 -13.07 -14.66
CA LYS A 126 -1.94 -12.70 -13.93
C LYS A 126 -2.42 -11.28 -14.25
N TYR A 127 -1.48 -10.36 -14.49
CA TYR A 127 -1.78 -8.93 -14.66
C TYR A 127 -1.53 -8.40 -16.09
N ASP A 128 -1.51 -9.31 -17.08
CA ASP A 128 -1.43 -8.99 -18.50
C ASP A 128 -0.34 -7.96 -18.84
N SER A 129 0.88 -8.28 -18.45
CA SER A 129 2.05 -7.44 -18.68
C SER A 129 2.81 -7.90 -19.93
N SER A 130 3.49 -6.98 -20.61
CA SER A 130 4.21 -7.25 -21.84
C SER A 130 5.68 -7.66 -21.62
N SER A 131 6.25 -7.30 -20.45
CA SER A 131 7.64 -7.58 -20.10
C SER A 131 7.88 -7.49 -18.59
N ASN A 132 9.04 -7.96 -18.10
CA ASN A 132 9.46 -7.78 -16.71
C ASN A 132 9.56 -6.29 -16.35
N GLN A 133 10.00 -5.45 -17.28
CA GLN A 133 10.05 -4.01 -17.07
C GLN A 133 8.64 -3.41 -16.92
N ASP A 134 7.67 -3.91 -17.68
CA ASP A 134 6.28 -3.46 -17.61
C ASP A 134 5.64 -3.83 -16.26
N ILE A 135 5.82 -5.08 -15.78
CA ILE A 135 5.26 -5.49 -14.50
C ILE A 135 5.86 -4.72 -13.31
N VAL A 136 7.18 -4.47 -13.30
CA VAL A 136 7.83 -3.67 -12.26
C VAL A 136 7.35 -2.22 -12.32
N THR A 137 7.18 -1.66 -13.52
CA THR A 137 6.65 -0.30 -13.70
C THR A 137 5.22 -0.18 -13.16
N LYS A 138 4.34 -1.13 -13.51
CA LYS A 138 2.96 -1.15 -13.02
C LYS A 138 2.89 -1.29 -11.49
N LEU A 139 3.68 -2.19 -10.92
CA LEU A 139 3.77 -2.38 -9.47
C LEU A 139 4.18 -1.07 -8.77
N ILE A 140 5.24 -0.42 -9.22
CA ILE A 140 5.71 0.84 -8.63
C ILE A 140 4.65 1.94 -8.77
N GLN A 141 4.01 2.05 -9.95
CA GLN A 141 2.94 3.04 -10.17
C GLN A 141 1.75 2.81 -9.24
N GLU A 142 1.35 1.58 -9.00
CA GLU A 142 0.30 1.26 -8.05
C GLU A 142 0.70 1.60 -6.61
N MET A 143 1.93 1.24 -6.21
CA MET A 143 2.46 1.63 -4.89
C MET A 143 2.43 3.16 -4.70
N MET A 144 2.83 3.91 -5.72
CA MET A 144 2.79 5.37 -5.67
C MET A 144 1.36 5.93 -5.62
N THR A 145 0.45 5.35 -6.42
CA THR A 145 -0.94 5.82 -6.51
C THR A 145 -1.68 5.74 -5.19
N ILE A 146 -1.43 4.69 -4.41
CA ILE A 146 -2.07 4.52 -3.10
C ILE A 146 -1.26 5.08 -1.94
N GLY A 147 -0.02 5.51 -2.17
CA GLY A 147 0.85 6.10 -1.16
C GLY A 147 1.75 5.10 -0.41
N PHE A 148 1.96 3.89 -0.92
CA PHE A 148 2.90 2.90 -0.37
C PHE A 148 4.36 3.16 -0.73
N ALA A 149 4.60 3.93 -1.78
CA ALA A 149 5.93 4.37 -2.15
C ALA A 149 5.90 5.79 -2.73
N GLU A 150 7.03 6.46 -2.66
CA GLU A 150 7.24 7.79 -3.22
C GLU A 150 8.57 7.85 -3.99
N CYS A 151 8.61 8.66 -5.04
CA CYS A 151 9.81 8.86 -5.83
C CYS A 151 10.78 9.81 -5.11
N ILE A 152 12.01 9.35 -4.86
CA ILE A 152 13.10 10.19 -4.32
C ILE A 152 13.81 10.93 -5.45
N ASN A 153 14.07 10.22 -6.55
CA ASN A 153 14.80 10.74 -7.69
C ASN A 153 14.25 10.15 -9.00
N GLU A 154 13.66 11.01 -9.82
CA GLU A 154 13.06 10.61 -11.11
C GLU A 154 14.13 10.16 -12.12
N THR A 155 15.33 10.78 -12.12
CA THR A 155 16.38 10.46 -13.07
C THR A 155 16.93 9.04 -12.87
N ASP A 156 17.13 8.65 -11.61
CA ASP A 156 17.65 7.33 -11.24
C ASP A 156 16.55 6.30 -10.97
N GLU A 157 15.28 6.68 -11.10
CA GLU A 157 14.11 5.88 -10.75
C GLU A 157 14.27 5.23 -9.35
N THR A 158 14.63 6.07 -8.36
CA THR A 158 14.82 5.67 -6.96
C THR A 158 13.58 6.02 -6.15
N TYR A 159 13.10 5.07 -5.35
CA TYR A 159 11.87 5.15 -4.58
C TYR A 159 12.12 4.84 -3.11
N LYS A 160 11.25 5.36 -2.24
CA LYS A 160 11.17 5.05 -0.82
C LYS A 160 9.82 4.42 -0.52
N VAL A 161 9.83 3.34 0.24
CA VAL A 161 8.62 2.72 0.82
C VAL A 161 8.16 3.55 2.02
N THR A 162 6.90 3.97 2.04
CA THR A 162 6.31 4.76 3.14
C THR A 162 5.83 3.86 4.28
N SER A 163 5.52 4.48 5.43
CA SER A 163 4.91 3.78 6.57
C SER A 163 3.55 3.14 6.25
N ALA A 164 2.83 3.64 5.25
CA ALA A 164 1.56 3.08 4.81
C ALA A 164 1.68 1.64 4.25
N PHE A 165 2.85 1.23 3.77
CA PHE A 165 3.09 -0.14 3.29
C PHE A 165 2.88 -1.20 4.38
N ARG A 166 3.03 -0.84 5.66
CA ARG A 166 2.73 -1.72 6.80
C ARG A 166 1.30 -2.26 6.75
N TYR A 167 0.36 -1.49 6.19
CA TYR A 167 -1.01 -1.97 5.98
C TYR A 167 -1.07 -3.28 5.20
N ALA A 168 -0.32 -3.40 4.09
CA ALA A 168 -0.24 -4.64 3.32
C ALA A 168 0.41 -5.78 4.12
N GLU A 169 1.47 -5.49 4.89
CA GLU A 169 2.14 -6.47 5.75
C GLU A 169 1.22 -6.97 6.87
N GLU A 170 0.47 -6.08 7.52
CA GLU A 170 -0.48 -6.41 8.59
C GLU A 170 -1.64 -7.29 8.08
N LEU A 171 -2.17 -7.01 6.88
CA LEU A 171 -3.21 -7.82 6.27
C LEU A 171 -2.76 -9.27 6.03
N VAL A 172 -1.52 -9.47 5.57
CA VAL A 172 -0.94 -10.81 5.36
C VAL A 172 -0.82 -11.57 6.68
N ASN A 173 -0.32 -10.89 7.72
CA ASN A 173 -0.16 -11.49 9.04
C ASN A 173 -1.50 -11.92 9.64
N MET A 174 -2.57 -11.13 9.46
CA MET A 174 -3.91 -11.50 9.96
C MET A 174 -4.43 -12.80 9.33
N ILE A 175 -4.16 -13.05 8.05
CA ILE A 175 -4.60 -14.27 7.37
C ILE A 175 -3.80 -15.49 7.82
N GLN A 176 -2.50 -15.34 8.04
CA GLN A 176 -1.68 -16.45 8.54
C GLN A 176 -2.16 -16.93 9.91
N ILE A 177 -2.49 -15.99 10.82
CA ILE A 177 -3.03 -16.30 12.14
C ILE A 177 -4.40 -17.00 12.03
N ALA A 178 -5.30 -16.53 11.16
CA ALA A 178 -6.61 -17.14 10.97
C ALA A 178 -6.52 -18.58 10.43
N ASN A 179 -5.53 -18.87 9.59
CA ASN A 179 -5.31 -20.23 9.06
C ASN A 179 -4.68 -21.19 10.10
N GLU A 180 -3.90 -20.68 11.05
CA GLU A 180 -3.31 -21.51 12.13
C GLU A 180 -4.37 -21.89 13.19
N ASP A 181 -5.34 -21.03 13.45
CA ASP A 181 -6.45 -21.29 14.39
C ASP A 181 -7.51 -22.27 13.84
N GLU A 182 -7.53 -22.52 12.53
CA GLU A 182 -8.46 -23.44 11.86
C GLU A 182 -7.93 -24.87 11.71
N ILE A 183 -6.72 -25.21 12.17
CA ILE A 183 -6.18 -26.57 12.15
C ILE A 183 -6.74 -27.33 13.36
N PRO A 184 -7.71 -28.27 13.18
CA PRO A 184 -8.15 -29.12 14.28
C PRO A 184 -7.00 -30.08 14.67
N GLU A 185 -6.74 -30.22 15.96
CA GLU A 185 -5.86 -31.26 16.49
C GLU A 185 -6.33 -32.69 16.13
#